data_6999ec62d721e797a6ccf3b51fda6928
#
_entry.id   6999ec62d721e797a6ccf3b51fda6928
#
_cell.length_a   1.000
_cell.length_b   1.000
_cell.length_c   1.000
_cell.angle_alpha   90.00
_cell.angle_beta   90.00
_cell.angle_gamma   90.00
#
_symmetry.space_group_name_H-M   'P 1'
#
loop_
_entity.id
_entity.type
_entity.pdbx_description
1 polymer ?
#
loop_
_entity_poly.entity_id
_entity_poly.type
_entity_poly.pdbx_seq_one_letter_code
_entity_poly.pdbx_strand_id
1 'polypeptide(L)'
;MTTRIDRRMAKLKAESRAALVTYFMSGDPDYDTALSIMKALPKAGADIIEMGMPFSDPMADGPAIQAAALRALKGGQTLVKTLKMASEFRAADNETPIVLMGYYNPIYIYGVDRFL
;
A
#
# COMPACT_ATOMS: atom_id res chain seq x y z
N MET A 1 6.83 -21.72 3.92
CA MET A 1 5.83 -20.84 4.59
C MET A 1 4.87 -20.30 3.55
N THR A 2 3.58 -20.33 3.82
CA THR A 2 2.55 -19.84 2.89
C THR A 2 2.19 -18.42 3.23
N THR A 3 2.45 -17.48 2.32
CA THR A 3 2.11 -16.08 2.49
C THR A 3 0.67 -15.78 2.07
N ARG A 4 0.18 -14.58 2.36
CA ARG A 4 -1.12 -14.12 1.84
C ARG A 4 -1.14 -14.07 0.32
N ILE A 5 -0.01 -13.70 -0.30
CA ILE A 5 0.12 -13.68 -1.76
C ILE A 5 0.00 -15.10 -2.33
N ASP A 6 0.69 -16.06 -1.74
CA ASP A 6 0.61 -17.46 -2.18
C ASP A 6 -0.82 -17.97 -2.14
N ARG A 7 -1.54 -17.73 -1.04
CA ARG A 7 -2.94 -18.16 -0.89
C ARG A 7 -3.84 -17.48 -1.90
N ARG A 8 -3.66 -16.16 -2.12
CA ARG A 8 -4.45 -15.41 -3.10
C ARG A 8 -4.21 -15.92 -4.50
N MET A 9 -2.96 -16.13 -4.88
CA MET A 9 -2.63 -16.61 -6.23
C MET A 9 -3.13 -18.04 -6.47
N ALA A 10 -3.05 -18.91 -5.47
CA ALA A 10 -3.60 -20.26 -5.56
C ALA A 10 -5.11 -20.25 -5.78
N LYS A 11 -5.85 -19.40 -5.04
CA LYS A 11 -7.28 -19.21 -5.21
C LYS A 11 -7.63 -18.73 -6.62
N LEU A 12 -6.94 -17.71 -7.11
CA LEU A 12 -7.16 -17.15 -8.44
C LEU A 12 -6.89 -18.17 -9.53
N LYS A 13 -5.84 -18.97 -9.37
CA LYS A 13 -5.51 -20.06 -10.31
C LYS A 13 -6.64 -21.10 -10.36
N ALA A 14 -7.19 -21.47 -9.21
CA ALA A 14 -8.32 -22.40 -9.14
C ALA A 14 -9.58 -21.83 -9.82
N GLU A 15 -9.76 -20.52 -9.78
CA GLU A 15 -10.87 -19.81 -10.45
C GLU A 15 -10.58 -19.48 -11.93
N SER A 16 -9.41 -19.82 -12.45
CA SER A 16 -8.95 -19.45 -13.81
C SER A 16 -9.04 -17.95 -14.07
N ARG A 17 -8.67 -17.14 -13.07
CA ARG A 17 -8.80 -15.69 -13.10
C ARG A 17 -7.45 -15.02 -12.81
N ALA A 18 -7.13 -13.96 -13.56
CA ALA A 18 -5.94 -13.15 -13.30
C ALA A 18 -6.13 -12.27 -12.06
N ALA A 19 -5.02 -11.96 -11.39
CA ALA A 19 -5.03 -11.04 -10.25
C ALA A 19 -5.22 -9.59 -10.72
N LEU A 20 -6.12 -8.86 -10.05
CA LEU A 20 -6.19 -7.41 -10.16
C LEU A 20 -5.36 -6.80 -9.04
N VAL A 21 -4.26 -6.15 -9.40
CA VAL A 21 -3.39 -5.42 -8.47
C VAL A 21 -3.70 -3.94 -8.61
N THR A 22 -4.14 -3.32 -7.52
CA THR A 22 -4.47 -1.90 -7.51
C THR A 22 -3.46 -1.13 -6.68
N TYR A 23 -3.04 0.03 -7.18
CA TYR A 23 -2.11 0.94 -6.49
C TYR A 23 -2.86 2.12 -5.90
N PHE A 24 -2.48 2.54 -4.70
CA PHE A 24 -2.87 3.83 -4.14
C PHE A 24 -1.71 4.42 -3.33
N MET A 25 -1.69 5.74 -3.18
CA MET A 25 -0.69 6.42 -2.35
C MET A 25 -1.23 6.57 -0.94
N SER A 26 -0.53 6.01 0.07
CA SER A 26 -0.93 6.17 1.46
C SER A 26 -0.91 7.65 1.86
N GLY A 27 -2.03 8.11 2.43
CA GLY A 27 -2.16 9.50 2.87
C GLY A 27 -2.64 10.49 1.80
N ASP A 28 -2.94 10.05 0.59
CA ASP A 28 -3.43 10.91 -0.50
C ASP A 28 -4.96 10.88 -0.57
N PRO A 29 -5.68 12.00 -0.50
CA PRO A 29 -5.19 13.36 -0.19
C PRO A 29 -4.95 13.61 1.29
N ASP A 30 -5.48 12.76 2.15
CA ASP A 30 -5.30 12.77 3.61
C ASP A 30 -5.38 11.34 4.15
N TYR A 31 -5.03 11.17 5.43
CA TYR A 31 -4.94 9.84 6.06
C TYR A 31 -6.29 9.11 6.06
N ASP A 32 -7.33 9.77 6.53
CA ASP A 32 -8.65 9.12 6.70
C ASP A 32 -9.27 8.73 5.37
N THR A 33 -9.17 9.60 4.37
CA THR A 33 -9.66 9.31 3.01
C THR A 33 -8.87 8.15 2.39
N ALA A 34 -7.55 8.14 2.51
CA ALA A 34 -6.71 7.08 1.99
C ALA A 34 -7.02 5.73 2.65
N LEU A 35 -7.23 5.70 3.97
CA LEU A 35 -7.63 4.49 4.68
C LEU A 35 -9.01 3.98 4.21
N SER A 36 -9.95 4.88 4.00
CA SER A 36 -11.27 4.53 3.47
C SER A 36 -11.19 3.92 2.08
N ILE A 37 -10.35 4.50 1.21
CA ILE A 37 -10.07 3.95 -0.13
C ILE A 37 -9.47 2.54 -0.01
N MET A 38 -8.45 2.39 0.83
CA MET A 38 -7.80 1.09 1.03
C MET A 38 -8.79 0.01 1.46
N LYS A 39 -9.68 0.34 2.40
CA LYS A 39 -10.71 -0.59 2.88
C LYS A 39 -11.75 -0.94 1.81
N ALA A 40 -12.01 -0.03 0.88
CA ALA A 40 -12.97 -0.24 -0.20
C ALA A 40 -12.42 -1.09 -1.35
N LEU A 41 -11.09 -1.10 -1.57
CA LEU A 41 -10.48 -1.76 -2.70
C LEU A 41 -10.78 -3.27 -2.79
N PRO A 42 -10.67 -4.08 -1.73
CA PRO A 42 -11.01 -5.50 -1.83
C PRO A 42 -12.48 -5.75 -2.20
N LYS A 43 -13.38 -4.96 -1.65
CA LYS A 43 -14.83 -5.05 -1.96
C LYS A 43 -15.13 -4.67 -3.39
N ALA A 44 -14.31 -3.79 -3.99
CA ALA A 44 -14.44 -3.36 -5.38
C ALA A 44 -13.79 -4.34 -6.36
N GLY A 45 -13.08 -5.38 -5.87
CA GLY A 45 -12.51 -6.43 -6.70
C GLY A 45 -10.99 -6.49 -6.71
N ALA A 46 -10.29 -5.68 -5.95
CA ALA A 46 -8.83 -5.77 -5.86
C ALA A 46 -8.40 -7.07 -5.18
N ASP A 47 -7.52 -7.81 -5.82
CA ASP A 47 -6.96 -9.04 -5.28
C ASP A 47 -5.73 -8.79 -4.44
N ILE A 48 -4.92 -7.84 -4.84
CA ILE A 48 -3.70 -7.41 -4.16
C ILE A 48 -3.69 -5.88 -4.14
N ILE A 49 -3.34 -5.31 -3.00
CA ILE A 49 -3.19 -3.86 -2.86
C ILE A 49 -1.71 -3.52 -2.88
N GLU A 50 -1.31 -2.66 -3.81
CA GLU A 50 0.01 -2.05 -3.83
C GLU A 50 -0.09 -0.68 -3.16
N MET A 51 0.55 -0.54 -1.99
CA MET A 51 0.44 0.63 -1.13
C MET A 51 1.68 1.48 -1.27
N GLY A 52 1.52 2.67 -1.87
CA GLY A 52 2.61 3.61 -2.04
C GLY A 52 3.01 4.30 -0.74
N MET A 53 4.33 4.42 -0.53
CA MET A 53 4.93 5.17 0.57
C MET A 53 5.44 6.50 0.00
N PRO A 54 4.86 7.67 0.38
CA PRO A 54 5.26 8.94 -0.22
C PRO A 54 6.68 9.33 0.19
N PHE A 55 7.41 9.89 -0.77
CA PHE A 55 8.78 10.40 -0.56
C PHE A 55 8.95 11.74 -1.27
N SER A 56 9.82 12.60 -0.74
CA SER A 56 10.07 13.94 -1.27
C SER A 56 10.76 13.95 -2.63
N ASP A 57 11.55 12.90 -2.93
CA ASP A 57 12.38 12.81 -4.13
C ASP A 57 12.04 11.58 -4.98
N PRO A 58 10.81 11.50 -5.55
CA PRO A 58 10.33 10.30 -6.23
C PRO A 58 10.83 10.23 -7.68
N MET A 59 12.14 10.13 -7.87
CA MET A 59 12.81 10.22 -9.17
C MET A 59 12.40 9.14 -10.18
N ALA A 60 11.95 7.99 -9.71
CA ALA A 60 11.55 6.88 -10.57
C ALA A 60 10.06 6.89 -10.92
N ASP A 61 9.28 7.80 -10.32
CA ASP A 61 7.84 7.85 -10.51
C ASP A 61 7.44 8.79 -11.65
N GLY A 62 6.30 8.49 -12.30
CA GLY A 62 5.70 9.37 -13.28
C GLY A 62 4.91 10.52 -12.64
N PRO A 63 4.38 11.44 -13.47
CA PRO A 63 3.74 12.67 -12.97
C PRO A 63 2.56 12.44 -12.04
N ALA A 64 1.73 11.44 -12.32
CA ALA A 64 0.55 11.15 -11.51
C ALA A 64 0.93 10.69 -10.09
N ILE A 65 1.91 9.80 -9.98
CA ILE A 65 2.37 9.31 -8.69
C ILE A 65 3.15 10.38 -7.93
N GLN A 66 3.95 11.19 -8.62
CA GLN A 66 4.62 12.34 -8.00
C GLN A 66 3.62 13.32 -7.41
N ALA A 67 2.55 13.64 -8.12
CA ALA A 67 1.49 14.52 -7.64
C ALA A 67 0.77 13.93 -6.41
N ALA A 68 0.49 12.63 -6.43
CA ALA A 68 -0.12 11.94 -5.29
C ALA A 68 0.79 11.98 -4.06
N ALA A 69 2.10 11.75 -4.24
CA ALA A 69 3.08 11.84 -3.16
C ALA A 69 3.12 13.24 -2.55
N LEU A 70 3.10 14.29 -3.37
CA LEU A 70 3.06 15.68 -2.88
C LEU A 70 1.81 15.96 -2.05
N ARG A 71 0.63 15.51 -2.49
CA ARG A 71 -0.60 15.69 -1.72
C ARG A 71 -0.53 14.95 -0.39
N ALA A 72 -0.03 13.71 -0.40
CA ALA A 72 0.11 12.90 0.81
C ALA A 72 1.07 13.57 1.82
N LEU A 73 2.23 14.04 1.36
CA LEU A 73 3.20 14.74 2.21
C LEU A 73 2.63 16.04 2.77
N LYS A 74 1.91 16.81 1.96
CA LYS A 74 1.21 18.02 2.41
C LYS A 74 0.18 17.72 3.48
N GLY A 75 -0.50 16.57 3.39
CA GLY A 75 -1.45 16.09 4.39
C GLY A 75 -0.80 15.52 5.64
N GLY A 76 0.54 15.52 5.73
CA GLY A 76 1.28 15.09 6.90
C GLY A 76 1.64 13.60 6.93
N GLN A 77 1.56 12.89 5.81
CA GLN A 77 1.89 11.47 5.76
C GLN A 77 3.38 11.23 6.03
N THR A 78 3.64 10.12 6.72
CA THR A 78 4.99 9.65 7.07
C THR A 78 5.06 8.14 6.90
N LEU A 79 6.26 7.56 6.92
CA LEU A 79 6.44 6.11 6.90
C LEU A 79 5.74 5.45 8.10
N VAL A 80 5.87 6.03 9.29
CA VAL A 80 5.21 5.53 10.50
C VAL A 80 3.70 5.47 10.32
N LYS A 81 3.10 6.51 9.75
CA LYS A 81 1.66 6.56 9.47
C LYS A 81 1.25 5.58 8.39
N THR A 82 2.11 5.34 7.40
CA THR A 82 1.86 4.31 6.37
C THR A 82 1.78 2.92 7.00
N LEU A 83 2.71 2.58 7.87
CA LEU A 83 2.69 1.30 8.61
C LEU A 83 1.47 1.21 9.53
N LYS A 84 1.11 2.32 10.19
CA LYS A 84 -0.11 2.39 11.00
C LYS A 84 -1.36 2.13 10.16
N MET A 85 -1.45 2.71 8.97
CA MET A 85 -2.57 2.50 8.05
C MET A 85 -2.70 1.02 7.66
N ALA A 86 -1.58 0.36 7.35
CA ALA A 86 -1.57 -1.07 7.07
C ALA A 86 -2.08 -1.88 8.27
N SER A 87 -1.67 -1.52 9.48
CA SER A 87 -2.13 -2.16 10.72
C SER A 87 -3.63 -1.99 10.94
N GLU A 88 -4.15 -0.77 10.74
CA GLU A 88 -5.59 -0.50 10.86
C GLU A 88 -6.40 -1.27 9.81
N PHE A 89 -5.90 -1.37 8.59
CA PHE A 89 -6.51 -2.19 7.56
C PHE A 89 -6.55 -3.66 7.96
N ARG A 90 -5.45 -4.18 8.51
CA ARG A 90 -5.36 -5.58 8.95
C ARG A 90 -6.34 -5.93 10.07
N ALA A 91 -6.71 -4.99 10.92
CA ALA A 91 -7.71 -5.22 11.96
C ALA A 91 -9.05 -5.65 11.39
N ALA A 92 -9.41 -5.20 10.18
CA ALA A 92 -10.66 -5.52 9.49
C ALA A 92 -10.50 -6.56 8.37
N ASP A 93 -9.30 -6.71 7.80
CA ASP A 93 -9.03 -7.62 6.68
C ASP A 93 -7.65 -8.26 6.84
N ASN A 94 -7.64 -9.49 7.30
CA ASN A 94 -6.40 -10.26 7.51
C ASN A 94 -5.98 -11.08 6.28
N GLU A 95 -6.75 -11.06 5.19
CA GLU A 95 -6.54 -11.93 4.03
C GLU A 95 -5.99 -11.23 2.79
N THR A 96 -6.37 -9.98 2.54
CA THR A 96 -5.94 -9.28 1.33
C THR A 96 -4.44 -8.98 1.39
N PRO A 97 -3.65 -9.45 0.40
CA PRO A 97 -2.23 -9.13 0.36
C PRO A 97 -1.98 -7.64 0.17
N ILE A 98 -0.97 -7.13 0.86
CA ILE A 98 -0.45 -5.77 0.71
C ILE A 98 1.00 -5.87 0.26
N VAL A 99 1.35 -5.10 -0.76
CA VAL A 99 2.73 -4.89 -1.20
C VAL A 99 3.07 -3.42 -0.97
N LEU A 100 4.12 -3.16 -0.21
CA LEU A 100 4.58 -1.78 -0.01
C LEU A 100 5.50 -1.37 -1.16
N MET A 101 5.25 -0.20 -1.71
CA MET A 101 6.05 0.35 -2.81
C MET A 101 6.62 1.71 -2.40
N GLY A 102 7.93 1.85 -2.43
CA GLY A 102 8.58 3.10 -2.05
C GLY A 102 10.06 3.08 -2.28
N TYR A 103 10.73 4.08 -1.73
CA TYR A 103 12.17 4.26 -1.84
C TYR A 103 12.88 3.78 -0.59
N TYR A 104 14.12 3.37 -0.76
CA TYR A 104 14.92 2.83 0.34
C TYR A 104 15.25 3.87 1.42
N ASN A 105 15.41 5.14 1.03
CA ASN A 105 15.84 6.19 1.95
C ASN A 105 14.97 6.29 3.23
N PRO A 106 13.63 6.38 3.14
CA PRO A 106 12.81 6.39 4.35
C PRO A 106 12.91 5.11 5.18
N ILE A 107 13.04 3.97 4.52
CA ILE A 107 13.19 2.67 5.18
C ILE A 107 14.50 2.61 5.95
N TYR A 108 15.59 3.09 5.34
CA TYR A 108 16.91 3.14 5.97
C TYR A 108 16.90 4.01 7.23
N ILE A 109 16.29 5.21 7.16
CA ILE A 109 16.19 6.14 8.29
C ILE A 109 15.33 5.55 9.41
N TYR A 110 14.23 4.91 9.08
CA TYR A 110 13.36 4.24 10.06
C TYR A 110 14.07 3.07 10.73
N GLY A 111 14.95 2.39 10.01
CA GLY A 111 15.65 1.18 10.43
C GLY A 111 15.09 -0.05 9.72
N VAL A 112 15.96 -0.69 8.92
CA VAL A 112 15.54 -1.84 8.10
C VAL A 112 14.96 -2.97 8.96
N ASP A 113 15.63 -3.31 10.05
CA ASP A 113 15.17 -4.38 10.94
C ASP A 113 13.83 -4.08 11.61
N ARG A 114 13.57 -2.79 11.88
CA ARG A 114 12.29 -2.35 12.44
C ARG A 114 11.16 -2.34 11.40
N PHE A 115 11.53 -2.14 10.15
CA PHE A 115 10.58 -2.12 9.04
C PHE A 115 10.13 -3.53 8.67
N LEU A 116 11.04 -4.51 8.70
CA LEU A 116 10.77 -5.91 8.39
C LEU A 116 10.11 -6.64 9.56
#